data_6aea96dfa5f310990fef5e70d0c9284c
#
_entry.id   6aea96dfa5f310990fef5e70d0c9284c
#
_cell.length_a   1.000
_cell.length_b   1.000
_cell.length_c   1.000
_cell.angle_alpha   90.00
_cell.angle_beta   90.00
_cell.angle_gamma   90.00
#
_symmetry.space_group_name_H-M   'P 1'
#
loop_
_entity.id
_entity.type
_entity.pdbx_description
1 polymer ?
#
loop_
_entity_poly.entity_id
_entity_poly.type
_entity_poly.pdbx_seq_one_letter_code
_entity_poly.pdbx_strand_id
1 'polypeptide(L)'
;METRAGDPGAFAQFDLGRVDSPAFVVDAAKLRDNLQVLAEIRDAADIKVLAALKAFSMWSVAPIIGEYLDGVCTSGLWEARLASEFYDGEIATYSAAYKPDELAEVCRLSDHVIFNSPAQ
;
A
#
# COMPACT_ATOMS: atom_id res chain seq x y z
N MET A 1 -15.09 -12.09 5.69
CA MET A 1 -16.13 -11.08 6.08
C MET A 1 -16.94 -10.77 4.83
N GLU A 2 -18.23 -11.10 4.81
CA GLU A 2 -19.11 -10.73 3.69
C GLU A 2 -19.52 -9.26 3.86
N THR A 3 -19.17 -8.42 2.89
CA THR A 3 -19.69 -7.05 2.79
C THR A 3 -20.78 -7.01 1.72
N ARG A 4 -21.95 -6.46 2.06
CA ARG A 4 -23.04 -6.23 1.10
C ARG A 4 -22.97 -4.78 0.62
N ALA A 5 -23.18 -4.56 -0.67
CA ALA A 5 -23.28 -3.20 -1.21
C ALA A 5 -24.37 -2.41 -0.46
N GLY A 6 -24.04 -1.21 0.00
CA GLY A 6 -24.94 -0.36 0.79
C GLY A 6 -25.01 -0.67 2.29
N ASP A 7 -24.33 -1.71 2.77
CA ASP A 7 -24.21 -1.97 4.22
C ASP A 7 -23.07 -1.10 4.81
N PRO A 8 -23.35 -0.16 5.72
CA PRO A 8 -22.34 0.67 6.33
C PRO A 8 -21.40 -0.11 7.27
N GLY A 9 -21.76 -1.34 7.67
CA GLY A 9 -20.92 -2.19 8.52
C GLY A 9 -20.43 -1.48 9.78
N ALA A 10 -19.12 -1.42 9.97
CA ALA A 10 -18.49 -0.77 11.11
C ALA A 10 -18.76 0.76 11.21
N PHE A 11 -19.18 1.38 10.11
CA PHE A 11 -19.47 2.81 10.04
C PHE A 11 -20.94 3.17 10.29
N ALA A 12 -21.81 2.20 10.64
CA ALA A 12 -23.25 2.43 10.88
C ALA A 12 -23.52 3.52 11.93
N GLN A 13 -22.63 3.70 12.90
CA GLN A 13 -22.73 4.70 13.96
C GLN A 13 -21.73 5.85 13.80
N PHE A 14 -21.10 5.97 12.63
CA PHE A 14 -20.13 7.04 12.37
C PHE A 14 -20.84 8.39 12.27
N ASP A 15 -20.38 9.37 13.04
CA ASP A 15 -20.86 10.75 12.99
C ASP A 15 -20.31 11.44 11.74
N LEU A 16 -21.16 11.59 10.73
CA LEU A 16 -20.82 12.25 9.46
C LEU A 16 -20.45 13.72 9.61
N GLY A 17 -20.83 14.37 10.71
CA GLY A 17 -20.45 15.75 11.01
C GLY A 17 -18.98 15.93 11.37
N ARG A 18 -18.24 14.85 11.58
CA ARG A 18 -16.80 14.88 11.93
C ARG A 18 -15.87 15.02 10.73
N VAL A 19 -16.37 14.88 9.52
CA VAL A 19 -15.58 14.91 8.28
C VAL A 19 -16.27 15.73 7.22
N ASP A 20 -15.50 16.49 6.47
CA ASP A 20 -16.02 17.16 5.28
C ASP A 20 -16.25 16.16 4.15
N SER A 21 -17.35 16.34 3.41
CA SER A 21 -17.69 15.49 2.25
C SER A 21 -17.24 16.17 0.95
N PRO A 22 -16.69 15.42 -0.02
CA PRO A 22 -16.45 13.98 -0.03
C PRO A 22 -15.18 13.58 0.74
N ALA A 23 -15.20 12.45 1.45
CA ALA A 23 -14.05 11.92 2.18
C ALA A 23 -13.99 10.39 2.16
N PHE A 24 -12.79 9.83 2.19
CA PHE A 24 -12.56 8.43 2.52
C PHE A 24 -12.33 8.32 4.03
N VAL A 25 -13.04 7.39 4.67
CA VAL A 25 -12.91 7.11 6.10
C VAL A 25 -12.39 5.70 6.31
N VAL A 26 -11.32 5.57 7.08
CA VAL A 26 -10.69 4.29 7.41
C VAL A 26 -10.77 4.06 8.91
N ASP A 27 -11.25 2.88 9.31
CA ASP A 27 -11.19 2.40 10.68
C ASP A 27 -9.80 1.86 10.97
N ALA A 28 -9.00 2.61 11.72
CA ALA A 28 -7.63 2.26 12.03
C ALA A 28 -7.51 0.97 12.87
N ALA A 29 -8.50 0.65 13.71
CA ALA A 29 -8.48 -0.59 14.49
C ALA A 29 -8.65 -1.80 13.57
N LYS A 30 -9.62 -1.75 12.66
CA LYS A 30 -9.82 -2.82 11.66
C LYS A 30 -8.67 -2.94 10.67
N LEU A 31 -8.04 -1.82 10.32
CA LEU A 31 -6.81 -1.87 9.52
C LEU A 31 -5.71 -2.64 10.24
N ARG A 32 -5.48 -2.36 11.53
CA ARG A 32 -4.51 -3.10 12.36
C ARG A 32 -4.86 -4.58 12.48
N ASP A 33 -6.13 -4.93 12.70
CA ASP A 33 -6.58 -6.32 12.77
C ASP A 33 -6.26 -7.08 11.47
N ASN A 34 -6.51 -6.46 10.31
CA ASN A 34 -6.20 -7.04 9.00
C ASN A 34 -4.69 -7.17 8.77
N LEU A 35 -3.91 -6.15 9.13
CA LEU A 35 -2.46 -6.16 9.00
C LEU A 35 -1.81 -7.20 9.91
N GLN A 36 -2.35 -7.41 11.12
CA GLN A 36 -1.91 -8.45 12.03
C GLN A 36 -2.00 -9.84 11.40
N VAL A 37 -3.10 -10.16 10.69
CA VAL A 37 -3.24 -11.44 9.98
C VAL A 37 -2.15 -11.61 8.91
N LEU A 38 -1.83 -10.54 8.17
CA LEU A 38 -0.76 -10.58 7.16
C LEU A 38 0.61 -10.77 7.81
N ALA A 39 0.87 -10.11 8.93
CA ALA A 39 2.11 -10.27 9.68
C ALA A 39 2.28 -11.71 10.21
N GLU A 40 1.21 -12.33 10.72
CA GLU A 40 1.23 -13.74 11.15
C GLU A 40 1.54 -14.70 10.00
N ILE A 41 0.98 -14.46 8.81
CA ILE A 41 1.29 -15.25 7.60
C ILE A 41 2.75 -15.05 7.19
N ARG A 42 3.22 -13.80 7.18
CA ARG A 42 4.61 -13.43 6.88
C ARG A 42 5.58 -14.20 7.78
N ASP A 43 5.34 -14.14 9.09
CA ASP A 43 6.21 -14.77 10.09
C ASP A 43 6.16 -16.31 10.02
N ALA A 44 4.97 -16.89 9.81
CA ALA A 44 4.80 -18.33 9.70
C ALA A 44 5.42 -18.92 8.43
N ALA A 45 5.45 -18.15 7.34
CA ALA A 45 6.01 -18.59 6.06
C ALA A 45 7.47 -18.19 5.85
N ASP A 46 8.05 -17.37 6.74
CA ASP A 46 9.39 -16.77 6.59
C ASP A 46 9.56 -16.05 5.24
N ILE A 47 8.59 -15.16 4.94
CA ILE A 47 8.55 -14.36 3.70
C ILE A 47 8.42 -12.88 4.04
N LYS A 48 8.64 -12.01 3.05
CA LYS A 48 8.27 -10.59 3.13
C LYS A 48 6.90 -10.35 2.54
N VAL A 49 6.14 -9.44 3.15
CA VAL A 49 4.83 -9.00 2.64
C VAL A 49 4.86 -7.50 2.42
N LEU A 50 4.57 -7.08 1.18
CA LEU A 50 4.56 -5.68 0.76
C LEU A 50 3.14 -5.21 0.48
N ALA A 51 2.80 -3.99 0.92
CA ALA A 51 1.52 -3.37 0.61
C ALA A 51 1.50 -2.86 -0.85
N ALA A 52 0.49 -3.24 -1.63
CA ALA A 52 0.36 -2.79 -3.01
C ALA A 52 -0.33 -1.42 -3.09
N LEU A 53 0.41 -0.36 -3.44
CA LEU A 53 -0.12 1.01 -3.45
C LEU A 53 -1.25 1.21 -4.45
N LYS A 54 -1.24 0.52 -5.59
CA LYS A 54 -2.36 0.55 -6.55
C LYS A 54 -3.68 0.06 -5.99
N ALA A 55 -3.66 -0.76 -4.94
CA ALA A 55 -4.85 -1.25 -4.26
C ALA A 55 -5.26 -0.34 -3.09
N PHE A 56 -4.29 0.21 -2.39
CA PHE A 56 -4.51 1.10 -1.24
C PHE A 56 -3.31 2.01 -1.01
N SER A 57 -3.47 3.30 -1.29
CA SER A 57 -2.40 4.31 -1.21
C SER A 57 -2.71 5.50 -0.30
N MET A 58 -3.48 5.27 0.75
CA MET A 58 -3.78 6.30 1.75
C MET A 58 -2.56 6.54 2.64
N TRP A 59 -1.68 7.46 2.24
CA TRP A 59 -0.40 7.72 2.91
C TRP A 59 -0.54 8.17 4.37
N SER A 60 -1.67 8.75 4.79
CA SER A 60 -1.91 9.13 6.18
C SER A 60 -1.93 7.94 7.16
N VAL A 61 -2.11 6.71 6.67
CA VAL A 61 -2.02 5.48 7.47
C VAL A 61 -0.75 4.67 7.18
N ALA A 62 0.18 5.20 6.39
CA ALA A 62 1.46 4.56 6.10
C ALA A 62 2.23 4.14 7.36
N PRO A 63 2.30 4.94 8.45
CA PRO A 63 2.95 4.52 9.67
C PRO A 63 2.34 3.26 10.30
N ILE A 64 1.00 3.10 10.19
CA ILE A 64 0.33 1.89 10.68
C ILE A 64 0.73 0.68 9.82
N ILE A 65 0.82 0.84 8.51
CA ILE A 65 1.22 -0.23 7.59
C ILE A 65 2.64 -0.69 7.88
N GLY A 66 3.56 0.25 8.09
CA GLY A 66 4.98 -0.03 8.40
C GLY A 66 5.22 -0.75 9.73
N GLU A 67 4.26 -0.71 10.69
CA GLU A 67 4.35 -1.50 11.91
C GLU A 67 4.22 -3.02 11.66
N TYR A 68 3.60 -3.43 10.54
CA TYR A 68 3.22 -4.82 10.28
C TYR A 68 3.86 -5.42 9.03
N LEU A 69 4.10 -4.61 7.99
CA LEU A 69 4.57 -5.06 6.69
C LEU A 69 6.00 -4.58 6.42
N ASP A 70 6.68 -5.27 5.51
CA ASP A 70 8.11 -5.07 5.24
C ASP A 70 8.38 -3.93 4.24
N GLY A 71 7.34 -3.34 3.68
CA GLY A 71 7.43 -2.26 2.72
C GLY A 71 6.25 -2.21 1.76
N VAL A 72 6.47 -1.69 0.55
CA VAL A 72 5.43 -1.46 -0.43
C VAL A 72 5.80 -1.93 -1.84
N CYS A 73 4.78 -2.30 -2.61
CA CYS A 73 4.91 -2.57 -4.03
C CYS A 73 4.26 -1.44 -4.83
N THR A 74 5.00 -0.90 -5.80
CA THR A 74 4.60 0.26 -6.62
C THR A 74 4.49 -0.13 -8.10
N SER A 75 3.67 0.61 -8.86
CA SER A 75 3.36 0.33 -10.27
C SER A 75 4.03 1.30 -11.25
N GLY A 76 4.99 2.11 -10.77
CA GLY A 76 5.74 3.07 -11.56
C GLY A 76 6.24 4.25 -10.76
N LEU A 77 6.76 5.26 -11.46
CA LEU A 77 7.48 6.39 -10.85
C LEU A 77 6.67 7.16 -9.80
N TRP A 78 5.39 7.45 -10.09
CA TRP A 78 4.57 8.27 -9.18
C TRP A 78 4.28 7.58 -7.86
N GLU A 79 4.00 6.27 -7.89
CA GLU A 79 3.85 5.49 -6.67
C GLU A 79 5.20 5.30 -5.96
N ALA A 80 6.32 5.15 -6.69
CA ALA A 80 7.64 5.06 -6.08
C ALA A 80 8.03 6.35 -5.35
N ARG A 81 7.70 7.54 -5.91
CA ARG A 81 7.85 8.83 -5.22
C ARG A 81 7.01 8.91 -3.97
N LEU A 82 5.72 8.54 -4.06
CA LEU A 82 4.82 8.49 -2.90
C LEU A 82 5.36 7.55 -1.82
N ALA A 83 5.85 6.38 -2.24
CA ALA A 83 6.44 5.41 -1.33
C ALA A 83 7.65 5.97 -0.59
N SER A 84 8.60 6.56 -1.32
CA SER A 84 9.83 7.13 -0.74
C SER A 84 9.59 8.31 0.21
N GLU A 85 8.44 8.98 0.10
CA GLU A 85 8.10 10.13 0.95
C GLU A 85 7.34 9.73 2.22
N PHE A 86 6.48 8.70 2.15
CA PHE A 86 5.51 8.43 3.21
C PHE A 86 5.58 7.03 3.81
N TYR A 87 6.23 6.06 3.16
CA TYR A 87 6.24 4.68 3.62
C TYR A 87 7.63 4.24 4.04
N ASP A 88 7.68 3.48 5.12
CA ASP A 88 8.90 2.81 5.57
C ASP A 88 9.05 1.43 4.92
N GLY A 89 10.27 0.87 4.99
CA GLY A 89 10.59 -0.46 4.48
C GLY A 89 11.00 -0.48 3.02
N GLU A 90 10.95 -1.67 2.41
CA GLU A 90 11.42 -1.89 1.05
C GLU A 90 10.43 -1.36 0.00
N ILE A 91 10.96 -0.80 -1.07
CA ILE A 91 10.17 -0.38 -2.23
C ILE A 91 10.47 -1.32 -3.39
N ALA A 92 9.47 -2.10 -3.81
CA ALA A 92 9.54 -2.96 -4.98
C ALA A 92 8.68 -2.38 -6.11
N THR A 93 9.30 -1.96 -7.22
CA THR A 93 8.59 -1.36 -8.35
C THR A 93 8.49 -2.33 -9.51
N TYR A 94 7.27 -2.59 -9.98
CA TYR A 94 6.97 -3.32 -11.21
C TYR A 94 6.21 -2.45 -12.19
N SER A 95 6.67 -2.42 -13.45
CA SER A 95 5.90 -1.84 -14.54
C SER A 95 5.98 -2.74 -15.78
N ALA A 96 4.88 -2.85 -16.51
CA ALA A 96 4.84 -3.59 -17.76
C ALA A 96 5.78 -3.00 -18.82
N ALA A 97 6.02 -1.67 -18.77
CA ALA A 97 7.00 -0.97 -19.60
C ALA A 97 7.45 0.31 -18.85
N TYR A 98 8.75 0.47 -18.71
CA TYR A 98 9.33 1.70 -18.16
C TYR A 98 9.61 2.69 -19.28
N LYS A 99 9.31 3.98 -19.03
CA LYS A 99 9.78 5.04 -19.90
C LYS A 99 11.27 5.28 -19.68
N PRO A 100 12.08 5.47 -20.73
CA PRO A 100 13.53 5.65 -20.60
C PRO A 100 13.93 6.84 -19.71
N ASP A 101 13.17 7.91 -19.75
CA ASP A 101 13.39 9.12 -18.97
C ASP A 101 12.99 8.99 -17.48
N GLU A 102 12.14 8.01 -17.13
CA GLU A 102 11.70 7.75 -15.77
C GLU A 102 12.54 6.66 -15.07
N LEU A 103 13.11 5.72 -15.82
CA LEU A 103 13.75 4.51 -15.28
C LEU A 103 14.87 4.80 -14.30
N ALA A 104 15.73 5.77 -14.60
CA ALA A 104 16.84 6.13 -13.73
C ALA A 104 16.37 6.62 -12.35
N GLU A 105 15.24 7.32 -12.29
CA GLU A 105 14.65 7.75 -11.03
C GLU A 105 13.95 6.59 -10.29
N VAL A 106 13.23 5.74 -10.99
CA VAL A 106 12.66 4.52 -10.41
C VAL A 106 13.74 3.68 -9.75
N CYS A 107 14.88 3.47 -10.42
CA CYS A 107 16.01 2.72 -9.86
C CYS A 107 16.63 3.37 -8.60
N ARG A 108 16.58 4.69 -8.49
CA ARG A 108 17.06 5.38 -7.28
C ARG A 108 16.11 5.30 -6.10
N LEU A 109 14.80 5.19 -6.37
CA LEU A 109 13.75 5.19 -5.36
C LEU A 109 13.36 3.77 -4.90
N SER A 110 13.82 2.73 -5.60
CA SER A 110 13.37 1.36 -5.38
C SER A 110 14.52 0.45 -4.97
N ASP A 111 14.28 -0.41 -3.99
CA ASP A 111 15.21 -1.48 -3.61
C ASP A 111 15.17 -2.62 -4.62
N HIS A 112 14.00 -2.85 -5.23
CA HIS A 112 13.77 -3.86 -6.26
C HIS A 112 13.06 -3.27 -7.46
N VAL A 113 13.63 -3.47 -8.65
CA VAL A 113 12.99 -3.10 -9.92
C VAL A 113 12.71 -4.36 -10.72
N ILE A 114 11.45 -4.63 -10.96
CA ILE A 114 10.98 -5.83 -11.66
C ILE A 114 10.61 -5.46 -13.09
N PHE A 115 11.23 -6.15 -14.03
CA PHE A 115 11.01 -5.98 -15.47
C PHE A 115 10.06 -7.04 -16.00
N ASN A 116 9.28 -6.67 -17.04
CA ASN A 116 8.33 -7.58 -17.67
C ASN A 116 8.99 -8.52 -18.68
N SER A 117 10.18 -8.18 -19.18
CA SER A 117 10.91 -9.00 -20.16
C SER A 117 12.41 -8.76 -20.07
N PRO A 118 13.24 -9.73 -20.55
CA PRO A 118 14.69 -9.55 -20.63
C PRO A 118 15.12 -8.41 -21.58
N ALA A 119 14.26 -8.01 -22.50
CA ALA A 119 14.55 -6.93 -23.44
C ALA A 119 14.44 -5.52 -22.83
N GLN A 120 13.71 -5.38 -21.72
CA GLN A 120 13.66 -4.14 -20.95
C GLN A 120 14.95 -3.94 -20.14
#